data_a0d25f6f45dc94e969bae002f1350b0b
#
_entry.id   a0d25f6f45dc94e969bae002f1350b0b
#
_cell.length_a   1.000
_cell.length_b   1.000
_cell.length_c   1.000
_cell.angle_alpha   90.00
_cell.angle_beta   90.00
_cell.angle_gamma   90.00
#
_symmetry.space_group_name_H-M   'P 1'
#
loop_
_entity.id
_entity.type
_entity.pdbx_description
1 polymer ?
#
loop_
_entity_poly.entity_id
_entity_poly.type
_entity_poly.pdbx_seq_one_letter_code
_entity_poly.pdbx_strand_id
1 'polypeptide(L)'
;MNDKATRFSMNTAVTTTTPTEYTYNDRYINRELSILDFHLRVLEQAVDPLHPLLERMNFLLIFSRNLDEFFEIRVAGMMEQLTLGNESRTPDGLTPKQVLDQISKTAHAAIERQYRILNEQILPKLREEDICFLRRGELTPAQSAWIKKYFQEQVAPVLTPISLDPAHPFPRLVNKSLNFIVTLEGKDAFGRQIDLAVVPAPRSLPRVVRLPDELTDGKEHHVMLSAIIHEHVSDLFPGMTATGCYQFRVTRNADLALNEDVEDLAKALKGELSSRRFGRAVRLEVTHNCPKHIYEYLLDEFDLEEEQLYRVDGPVNLARLLSNFKRPHLRYDSHTPVVPKVFKKTESIFAAMQKQDTLLHHPFESFAPVIQLLREAARDPQVLAIKQTLYRSGADSEIVQVLAEAARNGKEVTAVIELRARFDEESNIEVANVLQEAGAVVVYGIVGYKTHAKMILVVRRENNKLVRYVHLGTGNYHATNARIYTDYGLMTTDKDLCEDVHRIFQELTGMGKMAKPKKLLHAPFTLHAQLINYIDEEIANAKEGKSAQIIVKVNALTEVQLINKLYEASQAGVQIDLIIRSICCLRPGLPNLSEKIGRAHV
;
A
#
# COMPACT_ATOMS: atom_id res chain seq x y z
N MET A 1 10.48 37.63 -7.71
CA MET A 1 11.79 38.24 -8.03
C MET A 1 12.89 37.31 -7.55
N ASN A 2 13.73 36.87 -8.51
CA ASN A 2 15.00 36.08 -8.36
C ASN A 2 14.89 34.69 -7.71
N ASP A 3 14.65 33.69 -8.45
CA ASP A 3 15.49 32.79 -9.28
C ASP A 3 16.92 32.53 -8.75
N LYS A 4 17.12 31.34 -8.15
CA LYS A 4 18.41 30.64 -8.10
C LYS A 4 18.17 29.13 -8.02
N ALA A 5 17.97 28.53 -9.18
CA ALA A 5 18.21 27.11 -9.37
C ALA A 5 19.74 26.87 -9.32
N THR A 6 20.21 26.23 -8.27
CA THR A 6 21.62 25.85 -8.15
C THR A 6 21.88 24.60 -9.00
N ARG A 7 22.44 24.82 -10.19
CA ARG A 7 23.02 23.74 -11.01
C ARG A 7 24.30 23.26 -10.33
N PHE A 8 24.31 22.02 -9.87
CA PHE A 8 25.56 21.33 -9.56
C PHE A 8 26.25 20.93 -10.87
N SER A 9 27.27 21.66 -11.22
CA SER A 9 28.24 21.32 -12.26
C SER A 9 29.32 20.43 -11.62
N MET A 10 29.30 19.13 -11.88
CA MET A 10 30.48 18.29 -11.68
C MET A 10 31.36 18.32 -12.93
N ASN A 11 32.45 19.03 -12.86
CA ASN A 11 33.57 18.89 -13.77
C ASN A 11 34.26 17.55 -13.49
N THR A 12 34.04 16.55 -14.32
CA THR A 12 34.89 15.35 -14.36
C THR A 12 35.62 15.28 -15.66
N ALA A 13 36.94 15.19 -15.58
CA ALA A 13 37.86 15.02 -16.68
C ALA A 13 37.43 13.82 -17.56
N VAL A 14 37.31 14.06 -18.86
CA VAL A 14 37.04 13.05 -19.88
C VAL A 14 38.29 12.17 -20.01
N THR A 15 38.29 11.03 -19.33
CA THR A 15 39.13 9.90 -19.70
C THR A 15 38.39 9.15 -20.81
N THR A 16 38.96 9.12 -21.98
CA THR A 16 38.53 8.28 -23.12
C THR A 16 38.68 6.82 -22.74
N THR A 17 37.61 6.25 -22.18
CA THR A 17 37.47 4.80 -21.99
C THR A 17 36.69 4.23 -23.17
N THR A 18 37.20 3.14 -23.74
CA THR A 18 36.56 2.26 -24.71
C THR A 18 35.09 2.03 -24.38
N PRO A 19 34.17 1.93 -25.37
CA PRO A 19 32.75 1.69 -25.09
C PRO A 19 32.58 0.41 -24.26
N THR A 20 32.11 0.57 -23.06
CA THR A 20 31.78 -0.58 -22.21
C THR A 20 30.56 -1.24 -22.86
N GLU A 21 30.71 -2.43 -23.44
CA GLU A 21 29.58 -3.26 -23.85
C GLU A 21 28.90 -3.75 -22.59
N TYR A 22 27.70 -3.22 -22.30
CA TYR A 22 26.86 -3.72 -21.22
C TYR A 22 26.34 -5.09 -21.58
N THR A 23 26.48 -6.04 -20.67
CA THR A 23 25.81 -7.32 -20.81
C THR A 23 24.29 -7.11 -20.76
N TYR A 24 23.53 -8.10 -21.27
CA TYR A 24 22.05 -8.02 -21.19
C TYR A 24 21.57 -7.76 -19.77
N ASN A 25 22.18 -8.40 -18.78
CA ASN A 25 21.80 -8.29 -17.38
C ASN A 25 22.09 -6.89 -16.77
N ASP A 26 23.14 -6.22 -17.20
CA ASP A 26 23.51 -4.89 -16.70
C ASP A 26 22.48 -3.79 -17.04
N ARG A 27 21.58 -4.06 -17.98
CA ARG A 27 20.53 -3.14 -18.42
C ARG A 27 19.37 -3.04 -17.44
N TYR A 28 19.22 -4.00 -16.53
CA TYR A 28 18.05 -4.08 -15.67
C TYR A 28 18.39 -3.85 -14.20
N ILE A 29 17.42 -3.29 -13.50
CA ILE A 29 17.38 -3.23 -12.04
C ILE A 29 16.43 -4.33 -11.58
N ASN A 30 16.83 -5.10 -10.56
CA ASN A 30 15.96 -6.11 -9.99
C ASN A 30 14.66 -5.49 -9.48
N ARG A 31 13.54 -6.13 -9.77
CA ARG A 31 12.20 -5.65 -9.42
C ARG A 31 12.01 -5.49 -7.91
N GLU A 32 12.46 -6.46 -7.12
CA GLU A 32 12.25 -6.47 -5.67
C GLU A 32 13.22 -5.51 -4.96
N LEU A 33 14.42 -5.36 -5.48
CA LEU A 33 15.36 -4.35 -5.00
C LEU A 33 14.88 -2.93 -5.35
N SER A 34 14.31 -2.74 -6.54
CA SER A 34 13.77 -1.45 -6.95
C SER A 34 12.60 -0.96 -6.07
N ILE A 35 11.72 -1.85 -5.60
CA ILE A 35 10.67 -1.44 -4.66
C ILE A 35 11.24 -1.16 -3.26
N LEU A 36 12.26 -1.88 -2.85
CA LEU A 36 12.96 -1.59 -1.59
C LEU A 36 13.63 -0.21 -1.63
N ASP A 37 14.25 0.16 -2.77
CA ASP A 37 14.78 1.51 -3.00
C ASP A 37 13.69 2.59 -2.92
N PHE A 38 12.49 2.31 -3.40
CA PHE A 38 11.35 3.22 -3.21
C PHE A 38 11.02 3.39 -1.73
N HIS A 39 11.01 2.31 -0.93
CA HIS A 39 10.78 2.40 0.51
C HIS A 39 11.87 3.22 1.21
N LEU A 40 13.13 3.10 0.77
CA LEU A 40 14.23 3.93 1.29
C LEU A 40 14.01 5.42 1.00
N ARG A 41 13.52 5.78 -0.20
CA ARG A 41 13.16 7.18 -0.51
C ARG A 41 12.03 7.70 0.37
N VAL A 42 11.07 6.86 0.75
CA VAL A 42 10.03 7.22 1.75
C VAL A 42 10.67 7.49 3.11
N LEU A 43 11.66 6.69 3.52
CA LEU A 43 12.39 6.90 4.77
C LEU A 43 13.22 8.20 4.74
N GLU A 44 13.77 8.60 3.58
CA GLU A 44 14.46 9.88 3.43
C GLU A 44 13.56 11.08 3.76
N GLN A 45 12.26 11.02 3.44
CA GLN A 45 11.32 12.10 3.78
C GLN A 45 11.20 12.30 5.31
N ALA A 46 11.44 11.26 6.11
CA ALA A 46 11.45 11.38 7.57
C ALA A 46 12.64 12.19 8.10
N VAL A 47 13.71 12.32 7.32
CA VAL A 47 14.92 13.08 7.68
C VAL A 47 14.87 14.51 7.16
N ASP A 48 14.17 14.77 6.04
CA ASP A 48 14.14 16.08 5.40
C ASP A 48 13.48 17.14 6.31
N PRO A 49 14.22 18.19 6.73
CA PRO A 49 13.70 19.23 7.60
C PRO A 49 12.67 20.15 6.93
N LEU A 50 12.50 20.09 5.61
CA LEU A 50 11.48 20.83 4.89
C LEU A 50 10.07 20.32 5.18
N HIS A 51 9.94 19.08 5.69
CA HIS A 51 8.66 18.54 6.09
C HIS A 51 8.33 18.91 7.55
N PRO A 52 7.06 19.24 7.86
CA PRO A 52 6.60 19.42 9.23
C PRO A 52 6.87 18.17 10.09
N LEU A 53 7.13 18.35 11.37
CA LEU A 53 7.63 17.27 12.24
C LEU A 53 6.71 16.04 12.33
N LEU A 54 5.38 16.25 12.44
CA LEU A 54 4.45 15.12 12.47
C LEU A 54 4.32 14.42 11.12
N GLU A 55 4.61 15.10 10.01
CA GLU A 55 4.67 14.46 8.70
C GLU A 55 5.96 13.64 8.54
N ARG A 56 7.09 14.13 9.06
CA ARG A 56 8.33 13.34 9.15
C ARG A 56 8.11 12.05 9.94
N MET A 57 7.43 12.14 11.09
CA MET A 57 7.01 10.96 11.84
C MET A 57 6.09 10.05 11.01
N ASN A 58 5.14 10.62 10.28
CA ASN A 58 4.23 9.87 9.42
C ASN A 58 4.99 9.11 8.32
N PHE A 59 5.97 9.72 7.64
CA PHE A 59 6.82 9.05 6.65
C PHE A 59 7.59 7.87 7.25
N LEU A 60 8.11 8.01 8.46
CA LEU A 60 8.77 6.91 9.19
C LEU A 60 7.81 5.74 9.45
N LEU A 61 6.54 6.01 9.76
CA LEU A 61 5.52 4.98 9.97
C LEU A 61 5.02 4.38 8.65
N ILE A 62 4.97 5.18 7.56
CA ILE A 62 4.68 4.69 6.21
C ILE A 62 5.75 3.71 5.77
N PHE A 63 7.02 4.00 6.02
CA PHE A 63 8.12 3.06 5.75
C PHE A 63 7.91 1.72 6.43
N SER A 64 7.53 1.68 7.73
CA SER A 64 7.19 0.43 8.42
C SER A 64 6.04 -0.33 7.76
N ARG A 65 4.97 0.37 7.35
CA ARG A 65 3.83 -0.28 6.66
C ARG A 65 4.21 -0.84 5.31
N ASN A 66 5.03 -0.11 4.56
CA ASN A 66 5.52 -0.54 3.26
C ASN A 66 6.43 -1.78 3.39
N LEU A 67 7.31 -1.81 4.39
CA LEU A 67 8.12 -2.99 4.68
C LEU A 67 7.26 -4.19 5.11
N ASP A 68 6.25 -3.97 5.93
CA ASP A 68 5.32 -5.04 6.31
C ASP A 68 4.69 -5.69 5.07
N GLU A 69 4.13 -4.89 4.14
CA GLU A 69 3.55 -5.40 2.90
C GLU A 69 4.61 -6.07 2.00
N PHE A 70 5.80 -5.51 1.94
CA PHE A 70 6.91 -6.06 1.17
C PHE A 70 7.30 -7.47 1.65
N PHE A 71 7.43 -7.65 2.96
CA PHE A 71 7.73 -8.95 3.54
C PHE A 71 6.57 -9.93 3.40
N GLU A 72 5.34 -9.50 3.67
CA GLU A 72 4.14 -10.36 3.59
C GLU A 72 3.90 -10.97 2.21
N ILE A 73 4.33 -10.27 1.15
CA ILE A 73 3.97 -10.61 -0.23
C ILE A 73 5.20 -10.94 -1.05
N ARG A 74 6.19 -10.03 -1.12
CA ARG A 74 7.32 -10.16 -2.03
C ARG A 74 8.36 -11.12 -1.52
N VAL A 75 8.82 -10.87 -0.29
CA VAL A 75 9.80 -11.75 0.36
C VAL A 75 9.20 -13.14 0.58
N ALA A 76 7.94 -13.20 1.05
CA ALA A 76 7.22 -14.46 1.22
C ALA A 76 7.16 -15.28 -0.07
N GLY A 77 6.77 -14.66 -1.20
CA GLY A 77 6.70 -15.34 -2.49
C GLY A 77 8.08 -15.82 -2.99
N MET A 78 9.15 -15.06 -2.71
CA MET A 78 10.51 -15.50 -3.06
C MET A 78 11.01 -16.64 -2.17
N MET A 79 10.70 -16.62 -0.89
CA MET A 79 11.01 -17.75 0.01
C MET A 79 10.28 -19.03 -0.42
N GLU A 80 9.03 -18.89 -0.86
CA GLU A 80 8.26 -20.01 -1.41
C GLU A 80 8.90 -20.57 -2.70
N GLN A 81 9.35 -19.69 -3.62
CA GLN A 81 10.09 -20.11 -4.82
C GLN A 81 11.34 -20.91 -4.47
N LEU A 82 12.12 -20.48 -3.46
CA LEU A 82 13.28 -21.24 -3.00
C LEU A 82 12.89 -22.62 -2.43
N THR A 83 11.81 -22.68 -1.64
CA THR A 83 11.32 -23.95 -1.08
C THR A 83 10.90 -24.92 -2.20
N LEU A 84 10.37 -24.39 -3.33
CA LEU A 84 10.02 -25.18 -4.52
C LEU A 84 11.23 -25.49 -5.43
N GLY A 85 12.46 -25.11 -5.04
CA GLY A 85 13.67 -25.36 -5.82
C GLY A 85 13.80 -24.50 -7.08
N ASN A 86 13.12 -23.36 -7.17
CA ASN A 86 13.21 -22.47 -8.32
C ASN A 86 14.52 -21.66 -8.29
N GLU A 87 15.42 -21.94 -9.23
CA GLU A 87 16.69 -21.23 -9.44
C GLU A 87 16.67 -20.31 -10.67
N SER A 88 15.51 -20.10 -11.30
CA SER A 88 15.42 -19.27 -12.50
C SER A 88 15.87 -17.83 -12.22
N ARG A 89 16.66 -17.30 -13.15
CA ARG A 89 17.22 -15.95 -13.04
C ARG A 89 16.23 -14.92 -13.55
N THR A 90 16.18 -13.80 -12.85
CA THR A 90 15.46 -12.59 -13.31
C THR A 90 16.24 -11.89 -14.44
N PRO A 91 15.62 -10.92 -15.18
CA PRO A 91 16.30 -10.22 -16.29
C PRO A 91 17.63 -9.57 -15.92
N ASP A 92 17.81 -9.16 -14.68
CA ASP A 92 19.07 -8.64 -14.12
C ASP A 92 20.11 -9.73 -13.77
N GLY A 93 19.79 -11.01 -14.01
CA GLY A 93 20.67 -12.15 -13.84
C GLY A 93 20.74 -12.73 -12.43
N LEU A 94 20.04 -12.17 -11.46
CA LEU A 94 20.05 -12.66 -10.08
C LEU A 94 19.13 -13.87 -9.87
N THR A 95 19.55 -14.80 -9.03
CA THR A 95 18.70 -15.89 -8.53
C THR A 95 17.84 -15.42 -7.36
N PRO A 96 16.71 -16.10 -7.03
CA PRO A 96 15.89 -15.77 -5.87
C PRO A 96 16.69 -15.68 -4.56
N LYS A 97 17.65 -16.59 -4.35
CA LYS A 97 18.53 -16.56 -3.16
C LYS A 97 19.38 -15.28 -3.13
N GLN A 98 20.05 -14.94 -4.23
CA GLN A 98 20.87 -13.73 -4.32
C GLN A 98 20.07 -12.45 -4.06
N VAL A 99 18.82 -12.40 -4.53
CA VAL A 99 17.93 -11.27 -4.28
C VAL A 99 17.55 -11.22 -2.81
N LEU A 100 17.19 -12.34 -2.18
CA LEU A 100 16.87 -12.40 -0.75
C LEU A 100 18.03 -11.98 0.13
N ASP A 101 19.26 -12.41 -0.19
CA ASP A 101 20.47 -12.03 0.55
C ASP A 101 20.69 -10.50 0.49
N GLN A 102 20.47 -9.87 -0.69
CA GLN A 102 20.56 -8.41 -0.85
C GLN A 102 19.43 -7.69 -0.13
N ILE A 103 18.20 -8.21 -0.18
CA ILE A 103 17.05 -7.67 0.56
C ILE A 103 17.34 -7.70 2.05
N SER A 104 17.79 -8.83 2.61
CA SER A 104 18.09 -8.98 4.03
C SER A 104 19.10 -7.91 4.48
N LYS A 105 20.24 -7.81 3.78
CA LYS A 105 21.28 -6.82 4.09
C LYS A 105 20.75 -5.38 4.07
N THR A 106 19.98 -5.03 3.04
CA THR A 106 19.45 -3.67 2.87
C THR A 106 18.36 -3.37 3.90
N ALA A 107 17.47 -4.32 4.17
CA ALA A 107 16.38 -4.15 5.12
C ALA A 107 16.89 -4.01 6.57
N HIS A 108 17.91 -4.79 6.98
CA HIS A 108 18.55 -4.64 8.29
C HIS A 108 19.10 -3.22 8.47
N ALA A 109 19.91 -2.74 7.53
CA ALA A 109 20.48 -1.39 7.58
C ALA A 109 19.39 -0.30 7.60
N ALA A 110 18.32 -0.48 6.83
CA ALA A 110 17.22 0.46 6.75
C ALA A 110 16.39 0.51 8.05
N ILE A 111 16.11 -0.64 8.67
CA ILE A 111 15.37 -0.73 9.95
C ILE A 111 16.22 -0.13 11.08
N GLU A 112 17.52 -0.43 11.16
CA GLU A 112 18.41 0.20 12.11
C GLU A 112 18.41 1.74 11.97
N ARG A 113 18.52 2.24 10.73
CA ARG A 113 18.44 3.66 10.42
C ARG A 113 17.08 4.27 10.80
N GLN A 114 15.97 3.56 10.57
CA GLN A 114 14.62 4.00 10.96
C GLN A 114 14.53 4.24 12.47
N TYR A 115 14.99 3.31 13.29
CA TYR A 115 14.96 3.47 14.74
C TYR A 115 15.92 4.54 15.24
N ARG A 116 17.07 4.73 14.59
CA ARG A 116 17.98 5.85 14.87
C ARG A 116 17.30 7.19 14.57
N ILE A 117 16.63 7.35 13.45
CA ILE A 117 15.86 8.56 13.11
C ILE A 117 14.77 8.81 14.17
N LEU A 118 14.04 7.78 14.57
CA LEU A 118 13.01 7.88 15.61
C LEU A 118 13.60 8.41 16.93
N ASN A 119 14.64 7.73 17.43
CA ASN A 119 15.19 7.97 18.76
C ASN A 119 16.02 9.27 18.87
N GLU A 120 16.80 9.59 17.83
CA GLU A 120 17.76 10.71 17.85
C GLU A 120 17.22 11.99 17.22
N GLN A 121 16.19 11.92 16.38
CA GLN A 121 15.68 13.08 15.66
C GLN A 121 14.21 13.38 15.96
N ILE A 122 13.31 12.38 15.81
CA ILE A 122 11.86 12.62 15.90
C ILE A 122 11.42 12.82 17.36
N LEU A 123 11.73 11.86 18.24
CA LEU A 123 11.30 11.93 19.65
C LEU A 123 11.88 13.14 20.40
N PRO A 124 13.17 13.52 20.24
CA PRO A 124 13.70 14.75 20.86
C PRO A 124 12.98 16.01 20.38
N LYS A 125 12.75 16.17 19.07
CA LYS A 125 12.03 17.32 18.52
C LYS A 125 10.57 17.38 18.93
N LEU A 126 9.89 16.24 19.08
CA LEU A 126 8.53 16.20 19.64
C LEU A 126 8.52 16.69 21.10
N ARG A 127 9.57 16.37 21.89
CA ARG A 127 9.72 16.84 23.27
C ARG A 127 9.92 18.36 23.33
N GLU A 128 10.61 18.96 22.36
CA GLU A 128 10.73 20.42 22.21
C GLU A 128 9.38 21.09 21.92
N GLU A 129 8.45 20.37 21.31
CA GLU A 129 7.07 20.80 21.01
C GLU A 129 6.06 20.37 22.10
N ASP A 130 6.55 20.07 23.31
CA ASP A 130 5.78 19.62 24.47
C ASP A 130 4.98 18.30 24.25
N ILE A 131 5.42 17.48 23.32
CA ILE A 131 4.90 16.12 23.09
C ILE A 131 5.94 15.12 23.58
N CYS A 132 5.72 14.56 24.78
CA CYS A 132 6.69 13.72 25.45
C CYS A 132 6.27 12.26 25.45
N PHE A 133 7.06 11.39 24.83
CA PHE A 133 6.94 9.94 24.98
C PHE A 133 7.82 9.50 26.17
N LEU A 134 7.19 9.25 27.31
CA LEU A 134 7.89 8.91 28.55
C LEU A 134 8.37 7.45 28.54
N ARG A 135 9.62 7.26 28.90
CA ARG A 135 10.18 5.94 29.21
C ARG A 135 9.87 5.58 30.66
N ARG A 136 9.92 4.30 31.03
CA ARG A 136 9.61 3.81 32.38
C ARG A 136 10.36 4.56 33.50
N GLY A 137 11.64 4.82 33.32
CA GLY A 137 12.46 5.55 34.29
C GLY A 137 12.23 7.07 34.36
N GLU A 138 11.38 7.64 33.50
CA GLU A 138 11.04 9.07 33.45
C GLU A 138 9.71 9.40 34.15
N LEU A 139 8.99 8.39 34.63
CA LEU A 139 7.67 8.56 35.25
C LEU A 139 7.78 9.10 36.67
N THR A 140 6.98 10.11 36.99
CA THR A 140 6.82 10.56 38.38
C THR A 140 6.02 9.50 39.20
N PRO A 141 6.11 9.53 40.54
CA PRO A 141 5.33 8.62 41.37
C PRO A 141 3.81 8.69 41.13
N ALA A 142 3.28 9.90 40.87
CA ALA A 142 1.86 10.10 40.56
C ALA A 142 1.48 9.48 39.20
N GLN A 143 2.33 9.64 38.19
CA GLN A 143 2.16 9.03 36.87
C GLN A 143 2.24 7.50 36.94
N SER A 144 3.21 6.96 37.69
CA SER A 144 3.33 5.51 37.90
C SER A 144 2.10 4.93 38.61
N ALA A 145 1.57 5.62 39.62
CA ALA A 145 0.35 5.20 40.32
C ALA A 145 -0.87 5.18 39.38
N TRP A 146 -1.00 6.22 38.53
CA TRP A 146 -2.06 6.26 37.52
C TRP A 146 -1.93 5.14 36.47
N ILE A 147 -0.71 4.88 35.96
CA ILE A 147 -0.42 3.83 35.00
C ILE A 147 -0.74 2.46 35.58
N LYS A 148 -0.41 2.22 36.85
CA LYS A 148 -0.75 0.98 37.56
C LYS A 148 -2.26 0.78 37.59
N LYS A 149 -3.02 1.82 37.96
CA LYS A 149 -4.48 1.78 37.96
C LYS A 149 -5.03 1.53 36.55
N TYR A 150 -4.52 2.23 35.54
CA TYR A 150 -4.89 2.04 34.14
C TYR A 150 -4.62 0.61 33.68
N PHE A 151 -3.47 0.04 34.04
CA PHE A 151 -3.15 -1.36 33.74
C PHE A 151 -4.18 -2.29 34.36
N GLN A 152 -4.47 -2.16 35.65
CA GLN A 152 -5.39 -3.03 36.38
C GLN A 152 -6.83 -2.95 35.86
N GLU A 153 -7.31 -1.77 35.50
CA GLU A 153 -8.70 -1.53 35.10
C GLU A 153 -8.95 -1.71 33.60
N GLN A 154 -7.97 -1.37 32.74
CA GLN A 154 -8.19 -1.28 31.29
C GLN A 154 -7.35 -2.27 30.48
N VAL A 155 -6.20 -2.72 31.00
CA VAL A 155 -5.26 -3.55 30.23
C VAL A 155 -5.29 -5.00 30.69
N ALA A 156 -5.07 -5.26 31.98
CA ALA A 156 -5.00 -6.62 32.52
C ALA A 156 -6.26 -7.46 32.25
N PRO A 157 -7.52 -6.92 32.35
CA PRO A 157 -8.72 -7.71 32.09
C PRO A 157 -8.87 -8.25 30.67
N VAL A 158 -8.14 -7.69 29.70
CA VAL A 158 -8.18 -8.09 28.28
C VAL A 158 -6.91 -8.81 27.82
N LEU A 159 -5.92 -8.99 28.70
CA LEU A 159 -4.73 -9.80 28.43
C LEU A 159 -4.99 -11.27 28.78
N THR A 160 -4.49 -12.16 27.94
CA THR A 160 -4.55 -13.61 28.19
C THR A 160 -3.13 -14.18 28.13
N PRO A 161 -2.43 -14.30 29.27
CA PRO A 161 -1.15 -14.98 29.32
C PRO A 161 -1.29 -16.45 28.93
N ILE A 162 -0.38 -16.95 28.13
CA ILE A 162 -0.34 -18.34 27.67
C ILE A 162 0.99 -18.94 28.11
N SER A 163 0.99 -19.88 29.04
CA SER A 163 2.18 -20.61 29.44
C SER A 163 2.67 -21.50 28.30
N LEU A 164 3.97 -21.54 28.09
CA LEU A 164 4.60 -22.42 27.11
C LEU A 164 5.01 -23.71 27.82
N ASP A 165 4.37 -24.80 27.44
CA ASP A 165 4.63 -26.13 27.96
C ASP A 165 5.17 -26.98 26.80
N PRO A 166 6.32 -27.65 26.93
CA PRO A 166 6.87 -28.50 25.88
C PRO A 166 5.93 -29.60 25.37
N ALA A 167 4.91 -29.96 26.16
CA ALA A 167 3.89 -30.94 25.76
C ALA A 167 2.81 -30.36 24.82
N HIS A 168 2.77 -29.05 24.62
CA HIS A 168 1.77 -28.38 23.79
C HIS A 168 2.45 -27.58 22.66
N PRO A 169 1.81 -27.49 21.48
CA PRO A 169 2.37 -26.69 20.39
C PRO A 169 2.39 -25.20 20.76
N PHE A 170 3.35 -24.47 20.22
CA PHE A 170 3.43 -23.02 20.37
C PHE A 170 2.11 -22.33 19.94
N PRO A 171 1.62 -21.32 20.66
CA PRO A 171 0.33 -20.68 20.37
C PRO A 171 0.31 -20.03 18.99
N ARG A 172 -0.81 -20.16 18.27
CA ARG A 172 -1.00 -19.52 16.97
C ARG A 172 -1.18 -18.01 17.13
N LEU A 173 -0.10 -17.26 16.91
CA LEU A 173 -0.10 -15.80 16.99
C LEU A 173 -0.54 -15.18 15.67
N VAL A 174 -1.39 -14.16 15.78
CA VAL A 174 -1.92 -13.43 14.62
C VAL A 174 -0.82 -12.64 13.91
N ASN A 175 -0.82 -12.64 12.59
CA ASN A 175 0.13 -11.89 11.77
C ASN A 175 0.26 -10.42 12.23
N LYS A 176 1.51 -9.97 12.42
CA LYS A 176 1.87 -8.61 12.87
C LYS A 176 1.26 -8.18 14.21
N SER A 177 0.80 -9.10 15.06
CA SER A 177 0.41 -8.77 16.43
C SER A 177 1.65 -8.44 17.28
N LEU A 178 1.49 -7.52 18.23
CA LEU A 178 2.47 -7.34 19.27
C LEU A 178 2.28 -8.43 20.32
N ASN A 179 3.36 -9.08 20.69
CA ASN A 179 3.38 -10.11 21.72
C ASN A 179 4.56 -9.85 22.65
N PHE A 180 4.48 -10.39 23.84
CA PHE A 180 5.58 -10.43 24.79
C PHE A 180 5.93 -11.89 25.09
N ILE A 181 7.20 -12.21 25.07
CA ILE A 181 7.72 -13.43 25.67
C ILE A 181 8.24 -13.08 27.04
N VAL A 182 7.77 -13.81 28.04
CA VAL A 182 8.04 -13.55 29.46
C VAL A 182 8.78 -14.76 30.01
N THR A 183 9.95 -14.51 30.60
CA THR A 183 10.69 -15.52 31.36
C THR A 183 10.17 -15.55 32.80
N LEU A 184 9.93 -16.74 33.34
CA LEU A 184 9.28 -16.96 34.62
C LEU A 184 10.14 -17.87 35.51
N GLU A 185 10.09 -17.62 36.81
CA GLU A 185 10.61 -18.50 37.83
C GLU A 185 9.50 -18.84 38.84
N GLY A 186 9.43 -20.12 39.21
CA GLY A 186 8.43 -20.59 40.17
C GLY A 186 7.57 -21.71 39.63
N LYS A 187 6.47 -21.98 40.35
CA LYS A 187 5.50 -23.01 39.96
C LYS A 187 4.11 -22.39 39.76
N ASP A 188 3.40 -22.91 38.77
CA ASP A 188 2.00 -22.52 38.55
C ASP A 188 1.08 -23.02 39.68
N ALA A 189 -0.19 -22.66 39.60
CA ALA A 189 -1.20 -23.06 40.59
C ALA A 189 -1.39 -24.59 40.67
N PHE A 190 -0.89 -25.34 39.72
CA PHE A 190 -0.92 -26.80 39.66
C PHE A 190 0.38 -27.46 40.10
N GLY A 191 1.37 -26.66 40.54
CA GLY A 191 2.70 -27.12 40.97
C GLY A 191 3.67 -27.45 39.84
N ARG A 192 3.36 -27.10 38.58
CA ARG A 192 4.24 -27.31 37.40
C ARG A 192 5.25 -26.19 37.29
N GLN A 193 6.48 -26.55 36.93
CA GLN A 193 7.52 -25.59 36.56
C GLN A 193 7.17 -24.99 35.21
N ILE A 194 7.06 -23.67 35.12
CA ILE A 194 6.83 -22.92 33.88
C ILE A 194 7.94 -21.89 33.75
N ASP A 195 8.73 -21.98 32.67
CA ASP A 195 9.88 -21.11 32.46
C ASP A 195 9.57 -19.98 31.48
N LEU A 196 8.60 -20.17 30.59
CA LEU A 196 8.22 -19.21 29.56
C LEU A 196 6.71 -19.05 29.43
N ALA A 197 6.29 -17.84 29.11
CA ALA A 197 4.91 -17.55 28.72
C ALA A 197 4.87 -16.52 27.58
N VAL A 198 3.80 -16.56 26.78
CA VAL A 198 3.50 -15.53 25.77
C VAL A 198 2.30 -14.72 26.22
N VAL A 199 2.42 -13.39 26.13
CA VAL A 199 1.32 -12.45 26.39
C VAL A 199 1.02 -11.69 25.11
N PRO A 200 -0.03 -12.05 24.35
CA PRO A 200 -0.46 -11.28 23.18
C PRO A 200 -1.08 -9.95 23.61
N ALA A 201 -0.62 -8.84 23.03
CA ALA A 201 -1.23 -7.53 23.26
C ALA A 201 -2.47 -7.36 22.37
N PRO A 202 -3.64 -7.04 22.95
CA PRO A 202 -4.88 -6.93 22.19
C PRO A 202 -4.85 -5.74 21.23
N ARG A 203 -5.46 -5.95 20.06
CA ARG A 203 -5.55 -4.90 19.03
C ARG A 203 -6.58 -3.83 19.36
N SER A 204 -7.49 -4.08 20.26
CA SER A 204 -8.53 -3.16 20.73
C SER A 204 -7.97 -2.02 21.57
N LEU A 205 -6.83 -2.23 22.25
CA LEU A 205 -6.19 -1.19 23.06
C LEU A 205 -5.37 -0.21 22.22
N PRO A 206 -5.34 1.09 22.59
CA PRO A 206 -4.50 2.08 21.95
C PRO A 206 -3.01 1.76 22.17
N ARG A 207 -2.18 1.94 21.16
CA ARG A 207 -0.72 1.69 21.25
C ARG A 207 0.02 2.78 22.02
N VAL A 208 -0.56 3.97 22.04
CA VAL A 208 -0.05 5.14 22.73
C VAL A 208 -1.14 5.62 23.67
N VAL A 209 -0.85 5.68 24.95
CA VAL A 209 -1.75 6.10 26.01
C VAL A 209 -1.36 7.51 26.45
N ARG A 210 -2.27 8.47 26.32
CA ARG A 210 -2.08 9.83 26.81
C ARG A 210 -2.35 9.87 28.31
N LEU A 211 -1.46 10.50 29.08
CA LEU A 211 -1.69 10.75 30.50
C LEU A 211 -2.67 11.92 30.66
N PRO A 212 -3.46 11.94 31.77
CA PRO A 212 -4.34 13.06 32.10
C PRO A 212 -3.55 14.38 32.29
N ASP A 213 -4.16 15.48 31.90
CA ASP A 213 -3.50 16.81 31.92
C ASP A 213 -3.07 17.22 33.34
N GLU A 214 -3.77 16.74 34.39
CA GLU A 214 -3.44 16.98 35.80
C GLU A 214 -2.10 16.36 36.23
N LEU A 215 -1.56 15.43 35.42
CA LEU A 215 -0.29 14.73 35.71
C LEU A 215 0.86 15.16 34.77
N THR A 216 0.70 16.25 34.02
CA THR A 216 1.61 16.53 32.88
C THR A 216 2.23 17.90 32.84
N ASP A 217 2.02 18.75 33.86
CA ASP A 217 2.56 20.11 33.95
C ASP A 217 2.35 20.97 32.70
N GLY A 218 1.18 20.79 32.04
CA GLY A 218 0.78 21.50 30.83
C GLY A 218 1.34 20.93 29.51
N LYS A 219 2.10 19.83 29.56
CA LYS A 219 2.64 19.14 28.39
C LYS A 219 1.76 17.95 27.99
N GLU A 220 1.90 17.46 26.76
CA GLU A 220 1.28 16.20 26.35
C GLU A 220 2.21 15.02 26.66
N HIS A 221 1.94 14.30 27.74
CA HIS A 221 2.69 13.10 28.09
C HIS A 221 2.01 11.84 27.57
N HIS A 222 2.78 11.02 26.91
CA HIS A 222 2.36 9.75 26.33
C HIS A 222 3.22 8.60 26.83
N VAL A 223 2.60 7.43 27.03
CA VAL A 223 3.28 6.19 27.37
C VAL A 223 2.89 5.12 26.37
N MET A 224 3.86 4.34 25.91
CA MET A 224 3.58 3.20 25.04
C MET A 224 2.85 2.10 25.81
N LEU A 225 1.79 1.53 25.25
CA LEU A 225 1.11 0.37 25.82
C LEU A 225 2.11 -0.74 26.17
N SER A 226 3.11 -0.93 25.33
CA SER A 226 4.16 -1.92 25.56
C SER A 226 4.99 -1.64 26.81
N ALA A 227 5.24 -0.37 27.16
CA ALA A 227 5.92 -0.01 28.40
C ALA A 227 5.03 -0.27 29.62
N ILE A 228 3.73 0.00 29.50
CA ILE A 228 2.74 -0.28 30.55
C ILE A 228 2.66 -1.79 30.85
N ILE A 229 2.54 -2.61 29.81
CA ILE A 229 2.50 -4.07 29.95
C ILE A 229 3.79 -4.59 30.57
N HIS A 230 4.94 -4.15 30.04
CA HIS A 230 6.24 -4.59 30.57
C HIS A 230 6.42 -4.27 32.05
N GLU A 231 5.99 -3.08 32.51
CA GLU A 231 6.13 -2.64 33.89
C GLU A 231 5.31 -3.49 34.86
N HIS A 232 4.15 -3.96 34.44
CA HIS A 232 3.18 -4.66 35.26
C HIS A 232 2.98 -6.13 34.86
N VAL A 233 3.87 -6.68 34.05
CA VAL A 233 3.73 -8.07 33.56
C VAL A 233 3.69 -9.10 34.67
N SER A 234 4.39 -8.87 35.78
CA SER A 234 4.39 -9.76 36.95
C SER A 234 3.00 -9.91 37.59
N ASP A 235 2.15 -8.88 37.50
CA ASP A 235 0.78 -8.93 38.05
C ASP A 235 -0.10 -9.97 37.29
N LEU A 236 0.33 -10.41 36.12
CA LEU A 236 -0.36 -11.44 35.31
C LEU A 236 -0.03 -12.87 35.75
N PHE A 237 0.99 -13.06 36.60
CA PHE A 237 1.49 -14.39 37.01
C PHE A 237 1.55 -14.51 38.53
N PRO A 238 0.39 -14.58 39.23
CA PRO A 238 0.35 -14.69 40.67
C PRO A 238 1.10 -15.93 41.17
N GLY A 239 1.99 -15.74 42.14
CA GLY A 239 2.80 -16.80 42.71
C GLY A 239 4.06 -17.19 41.93
N MET A 240 4.34 -16.53 40.80
CA MET A 240 5.54 -16.68 40.01
C MET A 240 6.28 -15.33 39.90
N THR A 241 7.55 -15.37 39.57
CA THR A 241 8.37 -14.17 39.34
C THR A 241 8.70 -14.03 37.87
N ALA A 242 8.32 -12.91 37.25
CA ALA A 242 8.75 -12.59 35.91
C ALA A 242 10.19 -12.04 35.96
N THR A 243 11.14 -12.75 35.35
CA THR A 243 12.57 -12.41 35.31
C THR A 243 12.96 -11.64 34.05
N GLY A 244 12.11 -11.67 33.00
CA GLY A 244 12.29 -10.92 31.77
C GLY A 244 10.99 -10.79 30.99
N CYS A 245 10.90 -9.73 30.18
CA CYS A 245 9.75 -9.47 29.33
C CYS A 245 10.21 -8.77 28.05
N TYR A 246 10.08 -9.44 26.91
CA TYR A 246 10.61 -8.97 25.64
C TYR A 246 9.53 -8.90 24.58
N GLN A 247 9.44 -7.76 23.90
CA GLN A 247 8.49 -7.58 22.81
C GLN A 247 8.96 -8.34 21.57
N PHE A 248 8.01 -8.98 20.90
CA PHE A 248 8.24 -9.56 19.59
C PHE A 248 7.00 -9.48 18.71
N ARG A 249 7.21 -9.58 17.39
CA ARG A 249 6.15 -9.84 16.42
C ARG A 249 6.64 -10.68 15.27
N VAL A 250 5.73 -11.44 14.68
CA VAL A 250 5.97 -12.23 13.48
C VAL A 250 5.21 -11.62 12.31
N THR A 251 5.90 -11.46 11.18
CA THR A 251 5.28 -11.17 9.88
C THR A 251 5.13 -12.49 9.14
N ARG A 252 3.94 -12.75 8.58
CA ARG A 252 3.60 -14.01 7.91
C ARG A 252 3.28 -13.79 6.45
N ASN A 253 3.45 -14.83 5.63
CA ASN A 253 2.95 -14.84 4.26
C ASN A 253 1.44 -14.54 4.28
N ALA A 254 1.05 -13.50 3.55
CA ALA A 254 -0.34 -13.07 3.41
C ALA A 254 -0.85 -13.22 1.97
N ASP A 255 -0.07 -13.83 1.08
CA ASP A 255 -0.55 -14.16 -0.26
C ASP A 255 -1.49 -15.37 -0.21
N LEU A 256 -2.58 -15.29 -0.95
CA LEU A 256 -3.59 -16.34 -0.98
C LEU A 256 -3.26 -17.29 -2.14
N ALA A 257 -2.95 -18.54 -1.82
CA ALA A 257 -2.77 -19.60 -2.80
C ALA A 257 -4.15 -20.11 -3.26
N LEU A 258 -4.81 -19.37 -4.17
CA LEU A 258 -6.06 -19.80 -4.76
C LEU A 258 -5.80 -20.48 -6.10
N ASN A 259 -6.31 -21.71 -6.25
CA ASN A 259 -6.41 -22.34 -7.57
C ASN A 259 -7.33 -21.51 -8.47
N GLU A 260 -6.91 -21.29 -9.71
CA GLU A 260 -7.69 -20.50 -10.68
C GLU A 260 -8.96 -21.22 -11.16
N ASP A 261 -9.03 -22.55 -10.98
CA ASP A 261 -10.12 -23.42 -11.43
C ASP A 261 -11.23 -23.67 -10.40
N VAL A 262 -11.44 -22.74 -9.45
CA VAL A 262 -12.46 -22.91 -8.41
C VAL A 262 -13.83 -22.50 -8.93
N GLU A 263 -14.84 -23.38 -8.77
CA GLU A 263 -16.22 -23.14 -9.22
C GLU A 263 -16.88 -21.91 -8.55
N ASP A 264 -16.54 -21.61 -7.29
CA ASP A 264 -17.05 -20.44 -6.54
C ASP A 264 -15.89 -19.69 -5.88
N LEU A 265 -15.37 -18.69 -6.59
CA LEU A 265 -14.26 -17.86 -6.13
C LEU A 265 -14.56 -17.10 -4.83
N ALA A 266 -15.80 -16.62 -4.64
CA ALA A 266 -16.17 -15.87 -3.43
C ALA A 266 -16.17 -16.78 -2.19
N LYS A 267 -16.65 -18.02 -2.33
CA LYS A 267 -16.67 -19.01 -1.26
C LYS A 267 -15.26 -19.51 -0.92
N ALA A 268 -14.44 -19.77 -1.93
CA ALA A 268 -13.04 -20.17 -1.78
C ALA A 268 -12.24 -19.07 -1.07
N LEU A 269 -12.39 -17.81 -1.48
CA LEU A 269 -11.78 -16.66 -0.82
C LEU A 269 -12.15 -16.56 0.66
N LYS A 270 -13.44 -16.73 1.01
CA LYS A 270 -13.88 -16.72 2.42
C LYS A 270 -13.20 -17.80 3.25
N GLY A 271 -12.98 -18.99 2.71
CA GLY A 271 -12.26 -20.08 3.36
C GLY A 271 -10.79 -19.73 3.62
N GLU A 272 -10.11 -19.19 2.61
CA GLU A 272 -8.68 -18.87 2.68
C GLU A 272 -8.36 -17.58 3.47
N LEU A 273 -9.29 -16.63 3.58
CA LEU A 273 -9.08 -15.39 4.34
C LEU A 273 -8.77 -15.63 5.82
N SER A 274 -9.30 -16.71 6.41
CA SER A 274 -9.00 -17.09 7.78
C SER A 274 -7.58 -17.65 7.91
N SER A 275 -7.10 -18.42 6.94
CA SER A 275 -5.78 -19.03 6.93
C SER A 275 -4.66 -17.98 6.76
N ARG A 276 -4.93 -16.89 6.06
CA ARG A 276 -4.00 -15.75 5.87
C ARG A 276 -3.44 -15.19 7.18
N ARG A 277 -4.23 -15.23 8.26
CA ARG A 277 -3.81 -14.75 9.58
C ARG A 277 -2.70 -15.61 10.19
N PHE A 278 -2.51 -16.83 9.69
CA PHE A 278 -1.62 -17.86 10.23
C PHE A 278 -0.71 -18.50 9.16
N GLY A 279 -0.44 -17.80 8.07
CA GLY A 279 0.49 -18.24 7.04
C GLY A 279 1.91 -18.49 7.58
N ARG A 280 2.80 -19.10 6.77
CA ARG A 280 4.20 -19.33 7.13
C ARG A 280 4.87 -18.03 7.58
N ALA A 281 5.68 -18.08 8.62
CA ALA A 281 6.45 -16.93 9.08
C ALA A 281 7.49 -16.52 8.02
N VAL A 282 7.75 -15.21 7.94
CA VAL A 282 8.67 -14.61 6.97
C VAL A 282 9.71 -13.74 7.66
N ARG A 283 9.34 -13.12 8.79
CA ARG A 283 10.19 -12.21 9.55
C ARG A 283 9.83 -12.23 11.03
N LEU A 284 10.84 -12.28 11.87
CA LEU A 284 10.73 -12.09 13.32
C LEU A 284 11.36 -10.74 13.70
N GLU A 285 10.63 -9.91 14.43
CA GLU A 285 11.16 -8.70 15.06
C GLU A 285 11.13 -8.85 16.57
N VAL A 286 12.23 -8.52 17.23
CA VAL A 286 12.37 -8.53 18.69
C VAL A 286 13.02 -7.24 19.16
N THR A 287 12.76 -6.83 20.42
CA THR A 287 13.52 -5.72 21.03
C THR A 287 15.01 -6.09 21.16
N HIS A 288 15.89 -5.10 21.00
CA HIS A 288 17.34 -5.32 20.96
C HIS A 288 17.90 -5.98 22.22
N ASN A 289 17.26 -5.78 23.37
CA ASN A 289 17.63 -6.36 24.66
C ASN A 289 17.12 -7.80 24.88
N CYS A 290 16.45 -8.39 23.89
CA CYS A 290 16.02 -9.79 23.97
C CYS A 290 17.26 -10.70 24.00
N PRO A 291 17.40 -11.58 25.02
CA PRO A 291 18.54 -12.49 25.13
C PRO A 291 18.62 -13.50 23.98
N LYS A 292 19.84 -13.94 23.69
CA LYS A 292 20.13 -14.84 22.58
C LYS A 292 19.27 -16.13 22.64
N HIS A 293 19.26 -16.82 23.76
CA HIS A 293 18.51 -18.06 23.94
C HIS A 293 16.99 -17.90 23.75
N ILE A 294 16.43 -16.69 23.98
CA ILE A 294 15.01 -16.42 23.78
C ILE A 294 14.70 -16.18 22.31
N TYR A 295 15.50 -15.38 21.60
CA TYR A 295 15.19 -15.17 20.19
C TYR A 295 15.56 -16.40 19.33
N GLU A 296 16.56 -17.21 19.69
CA GLU A 296 16.83 -18.50 19.05
C GLU A 296 15.65 -19.46 19.25
N TYR A 297 15.10 -19.56 20.47
CA TYR A 297 13.89 -20.32 20.71
C TYR A 297 12.72 -19.85 19.80
N LEU A 298 12.52 -18.52 19.65
CA LEU A 298 11.49 -18.00 18.76
C LEU A 298 11.77 -18.28 17.29
N LEU A 299 13.03 -18.24 16.84
CA LEU A 299 13.39 -18.61 15.47
C LEU A 299 13.04 -20.06 15.17
N ASP A 300 13.38 -20.99 16.09
CA ASP A 300 13.05 -22.40 15.97
C ASP A 300 11.53 -22.63 15.90
N GLU A 301 10.74 -21.98 16.78
CA GLU A 301 9.28 -22.11 16.81
C GLU A 301 8.59 -21.56 15.54
N PHE A 302 9.20 -20.62 14.84
CA PHE A 302 8.67 -20.03 13.62
C PHE A 302 9.30 -20.57 12.33
N ASP A 303 10.23 -21.53 12.41
CA ASP A 303 10.97 -22.06 11.25
C ASP A 303 11.65 -20.93 10.46
N LEU A 304 12.41 -20.08 11.18
CA LEU A 304 13.14 -18.93 10.63
C LEU A 304 14.64 -19.02 10.94
N GLU A 305 15.44 -18.50 10.02
CA GLU A 305 16.88 -18.38 10.16
C GLU A 305 17.28 -16.98 10.69
N GLU A 306 18.56 -16.80 11.05
CA GLU A 306 19.05 -15.54 11.62
C GLU A 306 18.89 -14.34 10.65
N GLU A 307 18.93 -14.57 9.34
CA GLU A 307 18.71 -13.53 8.31
C GLU A 307 17.29 -12.94 8.32
N GLN A 308 16.32 -13.65 8.91
CA GLN A 308 14.95 -13.16 9.09
C GLN A 308 14.69 -12.54 10.47
N LEU A 309 15.71 -12.49 11.35
CA LEU A 309 15.64 -11.85 12.67
C LEU A 309 16.00 -10.37 12.58
N TYR A 310 15.12 -9.51 13.06
CA TYR A 310 15.33 -8.06 13.15
C TYR A 310 15.26 -7.59 14.61
N ARG A 311 16.41 -7.19 15.15
CA ARG A 311 16.53 -6.67 16.52
C ARG A 311 16.40 -5.16 16.50
N VAL A 312 15.35 -4.61 17.15
CA VAL A 312 15.00 -3.20 17.03
C VAL A 312 15.22 -2.44 18.35
N ASP A 313 15.75 -1.22 18.24
CA ASP A 313 15.99 -0.33 19.40
C ASP A 313 14.79 0.57 19.69
N GLY A 314 13.71 -0.05 20.13
CA GLY A 314 12.46 0.65 20.45
C GLY A 314 11.26 -0.30 20.45
N PRO A 315 10.04 0.26 20.41
CA PRO A 315 8.84 -0.56 20.35
C PRO A 315 8.73 -1.29 19.00
N VAL A 316 8.47 -2.59 19.02
CA VAL A 316 8.17 -3.32 17.78
C VAL A 316 6.83 -2.85 17.20
N ASN A 317 6.65 -2.97 15.87
CA ASN A 317 5.43 -2.56 15.17
C ASN A 317 5.17 -1.02 15.22
N LEU A 318 6.13 -0.25 14.70
CA LEU A 318 6.02 1.22 14.61
C LEU A 318 4.80 1.68 13.78
N ALA A 319 4.34 0.89 12.82
CA ALA A 319 3.23 1.24 11.94
C ALA A 319 1.94 1.70 12.68
N ARG A 320 1.81 1.39 13.97
CA ARG A 320 0.65 1.74 14.81
C ARG A 320 0.89 2.85 15.83
N LEU A 321 1.98 3.59 15.73
CA LEU A 321 2.30 4.68 16.67
C LEU A 321 1.57 6.00 16.40
N LEU A 322 0.83 6.14 15.32
CA LEU A 322 0.05 7.35 15.06
C LEU A 322 -0.97 7.57 16.16
N SER A 323 -0.85 8.69 16.87
CA SER A 323 -1.88 9.26 17.70
C SER A 323 -2.33 10.62 17.13
N ASN A 324 -3.55 11.04 17.45
CA ASN A 324 -4.13 12.29 16.95
C ASN A 324 -3.59 13.49 17.72
N PHE A 325 -2.32 13.85 17.48
CA PHE A 325 -1.75 15.08 18.02
C PHE A 325 -2.43 16.30 17.42
N LYS A 326 -3.00 17.15 18.26
CA LYS A 326 -3.64 18.41 17.84
C LYS A 326 -2.60 19.53 17.79
N ARG A 327 -1.70 19.47 16.81
CA ARG A 327 -0.63 20.46 16.55
C ARG A 327 -0.64 20.80 15.05
N PRO A 328 -1.51 21.74 14.60
CA PRO A 328 -1.62 22.08 13.16
C PRO A 328 -0.28 22.54 12.56
N HIS A 329 0.51 23.32 13.28
CA HIS A 329 1.80 23.85 12.81
C HIS A 329 2.87 22.76 12.56
N LEU A 330 2.67 21.55 13.08
CA LEU A 330 3.55 20.39 12.86
C LEU A 330 3.04 19.48 11.71
N ARG A 331 2.02 19.91 10.95
CA ARG A 331 1.44 19.20 9.82
C ARG A 331 1.39 20.09 8.61
N TYR A 332 1.21 19.48 7.44
CA TYR A 332 0.84 20.23 6.25
C TYR A 332 -0.54 20.87 6.42
N ASP A 333 -0.70 22.04 5.81
CA ASP A 333 -2.03 22.64 5.66
C ASP A 333 -2.98 21.71 4.91
N SER A 334 -4.24 21.70 5.32
CA SER A 334 -5.24 20.89 4.66
C SER A 334 -5.53 21.43 3.26
N HIS A 335 -5.37 20.57 2.25
CA HIS A 335 -5.75 20.91 0.88
C HIS A 335 -7.25 20.66 0.65
N THR A 336 -7.94 21.68 0.12
CA THR A 336 -9.34 21.57 -0.30
C THR A 336 -9.41 21.49 -1.83
N PRO A 337 -9.79 20.32 -2.40
CA PRO A 337 -9.92 20.17 -3.84
C PRO A 337 -10.94 21.15 -4.45
N VAL A 338 -10.61 21.71 -5.62
CA VAL A 338 -11.46 22.65 -6.31
C VAL A 338 -12.47 21.93 -7.21
N VAL A 339 -13.74 22.31 -7.15
CA VAL A 339 -14.73 21.84 -8.15
C VAL A 339 -14.56 22.66 -9.42
N PRO A 340 -14.36 22.04 -10.62
CA PRO A 340 -14.24 22.75 -11.88
C PRO A 340 -15.43 23.65 -12.17
N LYS A 341 -15.17 24.80 -12.81
CA LYS A 341 -16.20 25.82 -13.07
C LYS A 341 -17.40 25.31 -13.87
N VAL A 342 -17.19 24.37 -14.78
CA VAL A 342 -18.23 23.75 -15.61
C VAL A 342 -19.31 23.07 -14.76
N PHE A 343 -18.93 22.49 -13.61
CA PHE A 343 -19.86 21.82 -12.69
C PHE A 343 -20.46 22.73 -11.62
N LYS A 344 -19.89 23.92 -11.38
CA LYS A 344 -20.42 24.88 -10.39
C LYS A 344 -21.67 25.63 -10.84
N LYS A 345 -21.86 25.78 -12.16
CA LYS A 345 -22.90 26.63 -12.77
C LYS A 345 -23.88 25.83 -13.61
N THR A 346 -23.98 24.52 -13.40
CA THR A 346 -24.88 23.66 -14.16
C THR A 346 -26.03 23.17 -13.28
N GLU A 347 -27.21 23.08 -13.86
CA GLU A 347 -28.38 22.47 -13.21
C GLU A 347 -28.31 20.96 -13.21
N SER A 348 -27.53 20.37 -14.13
CA SER A 348 -27.36 18.92 -14.27
C SER A 348 -25.96 18.56 -14.73
N ILE A 349 -25.41 17.48 -14.15
CA ILE A 349 -24.11 16.91 -14.57
C ILE A 349 -24.17 16.45 -16.04
N PHE A 350 -25.31 15.92 -16.49
CA PHE A 350 -25.52 15.49 -17.87
C PHE A 350 -25.42 16.65 -18.85
N ALA A 351 -26.04 17.81 -18.52
CA ALA A 351 -25.94 19.00 -19.35
C ALA A 351 -24.50 19.54 -19.44
N ALA A 352 -23.75 19.48 -18.35
CA ALA A 352 -22.34 19.87 -18.36
C ALA A 352 -21.50 18.94 -19.26
N MET A 353 -21.69 17.63 -19.17
CA MET A 353 -20.98 16.63 -20.00
C MET A 353 -21.33 16.72 -21.48
N GLN A 354 -22.58 17.07 -21.84
CA GLN A 354 -22.97 17.30 -23.23
C GLN A 354 -22.30 18.52 -23.85
N LYS A 355 -22.03 19.54 -23.01
CA LYS A 355 -21.44 20.78 -23.47
C LYS A 355 -19.95 20.62 -23.84
N GLN A 356 -19.20 19.87 -23.06
CA GLN A 356 -17.77 19.63 -23.29
C GLN A 356 -17.27 18.42 -22.52
N ASP A 357 -16.26 17.78 -23.06
CA ASP A 357 -15.44 16.81 -22.32
C ASP A 357 -14.71 17.52 -21.18
N THR A 358 -14.61 16.88 -20.03
CA THR A 358 -13.93 17.44 -18.86
C THR A 358 -12.95 16.44 -18.29
N LEU A 359 -11.67 16.83 -18.25
CA LEU A 359 -10.62 16.09 -17.58
C LEU A 359 -10.46 16.63 -16.16
N LEU A 360 -10.62 15.75 -15.17
CA LEU A 360 -10.40 16.04 -13.75
C LEU A 360 -8.98 15.59 -13.37
N HIS A 361 -8.27 16.43 -12.62
CA HIS A 361 -6.94 16.11 -12.09
C HIS A 361 -6.99 16.04 -10.55
N HIS A 362 -7.12 14.84 -10.01
CA HIS A 362 -7.09 14.58 -8.57
C HIS A 362 -5.66 14.62 -8.04
N PRO A 363 -5.41 15.00 -6.77
CA PRO A 363 -6.35 15.49 -5.75
C PRO A 363 -6.68 16.98 -5.86
N PHE A 364 -6.13 17.70 -6.84
CA PHE A 364 -6.26 19.16 -6.98
C PHE A 364 -7.69 19.57 -7.35
N GLU A 365 -8.34 18.77 -8.19
CA GLU A 365 -9.75 18.89 -8.49
C GLU A 365 -10.57 17.81 -7.79
N SER A 366 -11.77 18.20 -7.38
CA SER A 366 -12.66 17.38 -6.55
C SER A 366 -13.18 16.15 -7.30
N PHE A 367 -13.30 15.04 -6.58
CA PHE A 367 -13.99 13.84 -7.03
C PHE A 367 -15.53 13.96 -6.97
N ALA A 368 -16.05 15.03 -6.36
CA ALA A 368 -17.50 15.24 -6.19
C ALA A 368 -18.30 15.18 -7.50
N PRO A 369 -17.82 15.68 -8.66
CA PRO A 369 -18.56 15.55 -9.93
C PRO A 369 -18.82 14.10 -10.36
N VAL A 370 -17.90 13.17 -10.05
CA VAL A 370 -18.08 11.74 -10.35
C VAL A 370 -19.17 11.13 -9.47
N ILE A 371 -19.20 11.49 -8.20
CA ILE A 371 -20.27 11.07 -7.29
C ILE A 371 -21.61 11.69 -7.70
N GLN A 372 -21.60 12.96 -8.11
CA GLN A 372 -22.81 13.64 -8.59
C GLN A 372 -23.37 12.97 -9.84
N LEU A 373 -22.53 12.52 -10.78
CA LEU A 373 -22.98 11.77 -11.95
C LEU A 373 -23.79 10.52 -11.54
N LEU A 374 -23.31 9.77 -10.57
CA LEU A 374 -24.00 8.58 -10.08
C LEU A 374 -25.29 8.93 -9.32
N ARG A 375 -25.27 9.97 -8.46
CA ARG A 375 -26.45 10.43 -7.72
C ARG A 375 -27.58 10.91 -8.65
N GLU A 376 -27.24 11.71 -9.66
CA GLU A 376 -28.21 12.15 -10.65
C GLU A 376 -28.71 10.95 -11.47
N ALA A 377 -27.80 10.05 -11.89
CA ALA A 377 -28.19 8.86 -12.64
C ALA A 377 -29.13 7.93 -11.84
N ALA A 378 -28.93 7.79 -10.53
CA ALA A 378 -29.78 6.96 -9.68
C ALA A 378 -31.22 7.47 -9.58
N ARG A 379 -31.42 8.80 -9.69
CA ARG A 379 -32.73 9.48 -9.47
C ARG A 379 -33.42 9.90 -10.74
N ASP A 380 -32.69 10.13 -11.83
CA ASP A 380 -33.25 10.58 -13.10
C ASP A 380 -34.11 9.48 -13.76
N PRO A 381 -35.42 9.68 -13.98
CA PRO A 381 -36.28 8.68 -14.61
C PRO A 381 -35.91 8.38 -16.07
N GLN A 382 -35.14 9.23 -16.72
CA GLN A 382 -34.66 9.02 -18.09
C GLN A 382 -33.44 8.07 -18.14
N VAL A 383 -32.74 7.85 -17.01
CA VAL A 383 -31.64 6.89 -16.94
C VAL A 383 -32.18 5.47 -16.87
N LEU A 384 -31.73 4.63 -17.79
CA LEU A 384 -32.15 3.25 -17.92
C LEU A 384 -31.15 2.26 -17.31
N ALA A 385 -29.84 2.54 -17.48
CA ALA A 385 -28.80 1.63 -17.02
C ALA A 385 -27.57 2.36 -16.49
N ILE A 386 -26.91 1.74 -15.50
CA ILE A 386 -25.63 2.17 -14.97
C ILE A 386 -24.72 0.93 -14.92
N LYS A 387 -23.53 1.01 -15.55
CA LYS A 387 -22.51 -0.04 -15.46
C LYS A 387 -21.25 0.54 -14.85
N GLN A 388 -20.66 -0.17 -13.88
CA GLN A 388 -19.46 0.31 -13.20
C GLN A 388 -18.51 -0.83 -12.83
N THR A 389 -17.20 -0.57 -12.95
CA THR A 389 -16.16 -1.44 -12.41
C THR A 389 -15.82 -1.01 -10.97
N LEU A 390 -15.65 -1.98 -10.07
CA LEU A 390 -15.30 -1.74 -8.66
C LEU A 390 -14.08 -2.59 -8.29
N TYR A 391 -13.06 -1.93 -7.70
CA TYR A 391 -11.81 -2.59 -7.32
C TYR A 391 -11.52 -2.49 -5.82
N ARG A 392 -11.66 -1.30 -5.21
CA ARG A 392 -11.40 -1.01 -3.78
C ARG A 392 -12.38 0.08 -3.33
N SER A 393 -13.63 -0.26 -3.17
CA SER A 393 -14.67 0.75 -2.89
C SER A 393 -15.10 0.82 -1.43
N GLY A 394 -15.03 -0.28 -0.68
CA GLY A 394 -15.60 -0.39 0.66
C GLY A 394 -17.13 -0.48 0.65
N ALA A 395 -17.71 -1.34 1.48
CA ALA A 395 -19.16 -1.55 1.54
C ALA A 395 -19.93 -0.29 1.98
N ASP A 396 -19.35 0.49 2.89
CA ASP A 396 -19.93 1.73 3.39
C ASP A 396 -19.68 2.93 2.47
N SER A 397 -19.07 2.73 1.29
CA SER A 397 -18.77 3.84 0.40
C SER A 397 -20.04 4.43 -0.22
N GLU A 398 -20.08 5.75 -0.34
CA GLU A 398 -21.19 6.46 -0.96
C GLU A 398 -21.52 5.95 -2.37
N ILE A 399 -20.51 5.53 -3.14
CA ILE A 399 -20.67 4.97 -4.49
C ILE A 399 -21.49 3.68 -4.45
N VAL A 400 -21.18 2.78 -3.53
CA VAL A 400 -21.93 1.52 -3.36
C VAL A 400 -23.37 1.79 -2.96
N GLN A 401 -23.58 2.74 -2.02
CA GLN A 401 -24.93 3.12 -1.58
C GLN A 401 -25.76 3.73 -2.73
N VAL A 402 -25.15 4.59 -3.54
CA VAL A 402 -25.83 5.20 -4.70
C VAL A 402 -26.15 4.20 -5.80
N LEU A 403 -25.27 3.22 -6.05
CA LEU A 403 -25.57 2.12 -6.98
C LEU A 403 -26.70 1.24 -6.48
N ALA A 404 -26.73 0.94 -5.18
CA ALA A 404 -27.84 0.21 -4.56
C ALA A 404 -29.15 1.00 -4.61
N GLU A 405 -29.13 2.33 -4.38
CA GLU A 405 -30.28 3.23 -4.56
C GLU A 405 -30.78 3.16 -6.02
N ALA A 406 -29.87 3.22 -7.00
CA ALA A 406 -30.22 3.15 -8.41
C ALA A 406 -30.95 1.84 -8.76
N ALA A 407 -30.43 0.70 -8.26
CA ALA A 407 -31.06 -0.61 -8.49
C ALA A 407 -32.48 -0.68 -7.88
N ARG A 408 -32.63 -0.20 -6.62
CA ARG A 408 -33.96 -0.13 -5.97
C ARG A 408 -34.93 0.81 -6.69
N ASN A 409 -34.43 1.85 -7.37
CA ASN A 409 -35.22 2.76 -8.21
C ASN A 409 -35.55 2.17 -9.60
N GLY A 410 -35.28 0.89 -9.84
CA GLY A 410 -35.60 0.19 -11.07
C GLY A 410 -34.64 0.44 -12.23
N LYS A 411 -33.41 0.92 -11.98
CA LYS A 411 -32.37 1.02 -13.00
C LYS A 411 -31.67 -0.31 -13.19
N GLU A 412 -31.32 -0.65 -14.44
CA GLU A 412 -30.45 -1.78 -14.73
C GLU A 412 -29.02 -1.48 -14.27
N VAL A 413 -28.64 -1.91 -13.05
CA VAL A 413 -27.31 -1.69 -12.50
C VAL A 413 -26.45 -2.95 -12.70
N THR A 414 -25.31 -2.78 -13.38
CA THR A 414 -24.29 -3.84 -13.53
C THR A 414 -23.00 -3.42 -12.84
N ALA A 415 -22.56 -4.17 -11.84
CA ALA A 415 -21.31 -3.97 -11.15
C ALA A 415 -20.32 -5.08 -11.48
N VAL A 416 -19.16 -4.74 -12.07
CA VAL A 416 -18.05 -5.67 -12.29
C VAL A 416 -17.07 -5.51 -11.13
N ILE A 417 -16.99 -6.51 -10.25
CA ILE A 417 -16.24 -6.45 -9.00
C ILE A 417 -15.00 -7.34 -9.09
N GLU A 418 -13.82 -6.78 -8.79
CA GLU A 418 -12.58 -7.54 -8.69
C GLU A 418 -12.43 -8.11 -7.27
N LEU A 419 -12.68 -9.40 -7.10
CA LEU A 419 -12.57 -10.06 -5.80
C LEU A 419 -11.13 -10.22 -5.30
N ARG A 420 -10.15 -10.32 -6.21
CA ARG A 420 -8.73 -10.49 -5.88
C ARG A 420 -8.02 -9.15 -5.66
N ALA A 421 -8.73 -8.12 -5.20
CA ALA A 421 -8.09 -6.88 -4.78
C ALA A 421 -7.39 -7.12 -3.43
N ARG A 422 -6.07 -7.29 -3.48
CA ARG A 422 -5.24 -7.70 -2.34
C ARG A 422 -5.49 -6.85 -1.09
N PHE A 423 -5.79 -7.50 0.04
CA PHE A 423 -6.22 -6.95 1.33
C PHE A 423 -7.64 -6.36 1.39
N ASP A 424 -8.34 -6.29 0.28
CA ASP A 424 -9.72 -5.79 0.21
C ASP A 424 -10.72 -6.90 -0.20
N GLU A 425 -10.28 -8.16 -0.22
CA GLU A 425 -11.09 -9.30 -0.70
C GLU A 425 -12.37 -9.44 0.11
N GLU A 426 -12.28 -9.38 1.46
CA GLU A 426 -13.43 -9.48 2.37
C GLU A 426 -14.42 -8.32 2.12
N SER A 427 -13.90 -7.09 2.03
CA SER A 427 -14.70 -5.90 1.73
C SER A 427 -15.37 -5.96 0.36
N ASN A 428 -14.69 -6.48 -0.66
CA ASN A 428 -15.26 -6.59 -2.00
C ASN A 428 -16.35 -7.68 -2.08
N ILE A 429 -16.25 -8.75 -1.29
CA ILE A 429 -17.34 -9.73 -1.14
C ILE A 429 -18.56 -9.07 -0.49
N GLU A 430 -18.35 -8.24 0.53
CA GLU A 430 -19.43 -7.51 1.20
C GLU A 430 -20.09 -6.51 0.24
N VAL A 431 -19.31 -5.75 -0.54
CA VAL A 431 -19.83 -4.87 -1.62
C VAL A 431 -20.72 -5.66 -2.60
N ALA A 432 -20.28 -6.85 -3.01
CA ALA A 432 -21.06 -7.69 -3.91
C ALA A 432 -22.41 -8.09 -3.30
N ASN A 433 -22.43 -8.50 -2.04
CA ASN A 433 -23.66 -8.87 -1.34
C ASN A 433 -24.63 -7.68 -1.25
N VAL A 434 -24.16 -6.50 -0.83
CA VAL A 434 -24.99 -5.27 -0.72
C VAL A 434 -25.62 -4.91 -2.06
N LEU A 435 -24.89 -5.01 -3.16
CA LEU A 435 -25.40 -4.68 -4.49
C LEU A 435 -26.39 -5.75 -5.00
N GLN A 436 -26.12 -7.04 -4.79
CA GLN A 436 -27.03 -8.13 -5.14
C GLN A 436 -28.36 -8.06 -4.38
N GLU A 437 -28.31 -7.79 -3.08
CA GLU A 437 -29.51 -7.60 -2.24
C GLU A 437 -30.36 -6.39 -2.69
N ALA A 438 -29.70 -5.36 -3.26
CA ALA A 438 -30.41 -4.23 -3.85
C ALA A 438 -31.00 -4.50 -5.24
N GLY A 439 -30.74 -5.66 -5.84
CA GLY A 439 -31.23 -6.05 -7.17
C GLY A 439 -30.25 -5.72 -8.32
N ALA A 440 -29.01 -5.36 -8.05
CA ALA A 440 -28.01 -5.15 -9.09
C ALA A 440 -27.46 -6.48 -9.64
N VAL A 441 -27.08 -6.49 -10.91
CA VAL A 441 -26.33 -7.59 -11.53
C VAL A 441 -24.86 -7.45 -11.13
N VAL A 442 -24.33 -8.41 -10.41
CA VAL A 442 -22.91 -8.45 -10.00
C VAL A 442 -22.18 -9.50 -10.83
N VAL A 443 -21.07 -9.08 -11.44
CA VAL A 443 -20.16 -9.93 -12.20
C VAL A 443 -18.79 -9.89 -11.52
N TYR A 444 -18.23 -11.06 -11.27
CA TYR A 444 -16.88 -11.20 -10.74
C TYR A 444 -15.91 -11.35 -11.90
N GLY A 445 -15.09 -10.40 -12.14
CA GLY A 445 -13.98 -10.36 -13.10
C GLY A 445 -13.85 -11.50 -14.13
N ILE A 446 -12.70 -11.64 -14.74
CA ILE A 446 -12.41 -12.73 -15.70
C ILE A 446 -11.34 -13.64 -15.08
N VAL A 447 -11.54 -14.95 -15.11
CA VAL A 447 -10.56 -15.94 -14.64
C VAL A 447 -9.23 -15.74 -15.38
N GLY A 448 -8.11 -15.78 -14.65
CA GLY A 448 -6.77 -15.55 -15.20
C GLY A 448 -6.39 -14.07 -15.40
N TYR A 449 -7.32 -13.12 -15.25
CA TYR A 449 -7.07 -11.69 -15.38
C TYR A 449 -7.58 -10.92 -14.16
N LYS A 450 -7.04 -9.69 -13.97
CA LYS A 450 -7.56 -8.75 -12.99
C LYS A 450 -8.30 -7.61 -13.67
N THR A 451 -9.55 -7.38 -13.29
CA THR A 451 -10.34 -6.24 -13.77
C THR A 451 -9.85 -4.97 -13.05
N HIS A 452 -8.87 -4.28 -13.67
CA HIS A 452 -8.26 -3.08 -13.10
C HIS A 452 -8.72 -1.78 -13.76
N ALA A 453 -9.55 -1.82 -14.78
CA ALA A 453 -10.14 -0.65 -15.44
C ALA A 453 -11.07 0.10 -14.48
N LYS A 454 -11.11 1.43 -14.57
CA LYS A 454 -12.02 2.30 -13.83
C LYS A 454 -12.93 2.99 -14.79
N MET A 455 -14.16 2.47 -14.92
CA MET A 455 -15.15 2.91 -15.90
C MET A 455 -16.53 3.00 -15.26
N ILE A 456 -17.25 4.07 -15.59
CA ILE A 456 -18.69 4.22 -15.38
C ILE A 456 -19.32 4.46 -16.75
N LEU A 457 -20.39 3.76 -17.04
CA LEU A 457 -21.24 3.98 -18.20
C LEU A 457 -22.67 4.19 -17.73
N VAL A 458 -23.25 5.35 -18.04
CA VAL A 458 -24.67 5.66 -17.82
C VAL A 458 -25.37 5.73 -19.17
N VAL A 459 -26.51 5.04 -19.30
CA VAL A 459 -27.36 5.05 -20.49
C VAL A 459 -28.64 5.80 -20.17
N ARG A 460 -28.86 6.93 -20.83
CA ARG A 460 -29.99 7.83 -20.63
C ARG A 460 -30.83 7.96 -21.91
N ARG A 461 -32.15 8.05 -21.79
CA ARG A 461 -33.05 8.29 -22.92
C ARG A 461 -33.26 9.80 -23.09
N GLU A 462 -32.95 10.31 -24.27
CA GLU A 462 -33.10 11.73 -24.61
C GLU A 462 -33.72 11.86 -26.00
N ASN A 463 -34.83 12.60 -26.11
CA ASN A 463 -35.52 12.78 -27.38
C ASN A 463 -35.72 11.45 -28.15
N ASN A 464 -36.18 10.42 -27.46
CA ASN A 464 -36.36 9.05 -27.95
C ASN A 464 -35.09 8.35 -28.46
N LYS A 465 -33.90 8.83 -28.15
CA LYS A 465 -32.60 8.21 -28.45
C LYS A 465 -31.88 7.84 -27.18
N LEU A 466 -31.05 6.82 -27.26
CA LEU A 466 -30.17 6.45 -26.15
C LEU A 466 -28.86 7.22 -26.27
N VAL A 467 -28.55 7.98 -25.24
CA VAL A 467 -27.29 8.72 -25.08
C VAL A 467 -26.47 8.06 -23.98
N ARG A 468 -25.17 7.94 -24.20
CA ARG A 468 -24.23 7.35 -23.26
C ARG A 468 -23.36 8.43 -22.66
N TYR A 469 -23.15 8.34 -21.36
CA TYR A 469 -22.28 9.18 -20.56
C TYR A 469 -21.21 8.30 -19.91
N VAL A 470 -19.97 8.66 -20.05
CA VAL A 470 -18.84 7.83 -19.58
C VAL A 470 -17.94 8.64 -18.66
N HIS A 471 -17.51 8.00 -17.59
CA HIS A 471 -16.33 8.39 -16.85
C HIS A 471 -15.27 7.32 -16.97
N LEU A 472 -14.04 7.74 -17.32
CA LEU A 472 -12.83 6.90 -17.34
C LEU A 472 -11.84 7.45 -16.34
N GLY A 473 -11.30 6.61 -15.48
CA GLY A 473 -10.36 7.04 -14.44
C GLY A 473 -9.06 6.21 -14.43
N THR A 474 -7.96 6.87 -14.05
CA THR A 474 -6.72 6.16 -13.69
C THR A 474 -6.75 5.69 -12.23
N GLY A 475 -7.49 6.38 -11.35
CA GLY A 475 -7.65 6.10 -9.93
C GLY A 475 -8.89 5.29 -9.59
N ASN A 476 -8.83 4.53 -8.49
CA ASN A 476 -9.97 3.77 -7.98
C ASN A 476 -11.14 4.67 -7.57
N TYR A 477 -12.37 4.15 -7.66
CA TYR A 477 -13.59 4.83 -7.21
C TYR A 477 -13.69 4.83 -5.67
N HIS A 478 -12.87 5.67 -5.05
CA HIS A 478 -12.78 5.80 -3.60
C HIS A 478 -12.49 7.26 -3.22
N ALA A 479 -13.44 7.93 -2.58
CA ALA A 479 -13.38 9.37 -2.30
C ALA A 479 -12.12 9.78 -1.48
N THR A 480 -11.69 8.96 -0.52
CA THR A 480 -10.48 9.22 0.27
C THR A 480 -9.21 9.08 -0.57
N ASN A 481 -9.12 8.05 -1.42
CA ASN A 481 -7.96 7.85 -2.29
C ASN A 481 -7.81 8.99 -3.31
N ALA A 482 -8.93 9.51 -3.83
CA ALA A 482 -8.94 10.65 -4.74
C ALA A 482 -8.45 11.98 -4.11
N ARG A 483 -8.30 12.04 -2.77
CA ARG A 483 -7.68 13.16 -2.06
C ARG A 483 -6.19 13.00 -1.79
N ILE A 484 -5.64 11.82 -2.09
CA ILE A 484 -4.25 11.45 -1.74
C ILE A 484 -3.42 11.20 -2.98
N TYR A 485 -3.98 10.47 -3.97
CA TYR A 485 -3.26 10.07 -5.18
C TYR A 485 -3.48 11.07 -6.32
N THR A 486 -2.42 11.26 -7.12
CA THR A 486 -2.53 12.01 -8.39
C THR A 486 -3.07 11.09 -9.47
N ASP A 487 -4.33 11.36 -9.86
CA ASP A 487 -5.04 10.59 -10.87
C ASP A 487 -5.80 11.50 -11.83
N TYR A 488 -6.16 10.98 -12.98
CA TYR A 488 -7.03 11.65 -13.94
C TYR A 488 -8.39 10.97 -14.03
N GLY A 489 -9.44 11.77 -14.27
CA GLY A 489 -10.79 11.31 -14.54
C GLY A 489 -11.38 12.05 -15.73
N LEU A 490 -11.66 11.34 -16.83
CA LEU A 490 -12.31 11.92 -18.02
C LEU A 490 -13.81 11.70 -17.96
N MET A 491 -14.58 12.79 -18.01
CA MET A 491 -16.05 12.80 -18.16
C MET A 491 -16.39 13.18 -19.60
N THR A 492 -17.07 12.31 -20.35
CA THR A 492 -17.27 12.48 -21.79
C THR A 492 -18.59 11.90 -22.29
N THR A 493 -19.08 12.44 -23.39
CA THR A 493 -20.16 11.90 -24.22
C THR A 493 -19.70 11.58 -25.65
N ASP A 494 -18.37 11.58 -25.88
CA ASP A 494 -17.80 11.19 -27.18
C ASP A 494 -18.31 9.82 -27.61
N LYS A 495 -18.88 9.76 -28.80
CA LYS A 495 -19.59 8.55 -29.28
C LYS A 495 -18.67 7.34 -29.41
N ASP A 496 -17.44 7.54 -29.85
CA ASP A 496 -16.51 6.44 -30.08
C ASP A 496 -15.94 5.90 -28.78
N LEU A 497 -15.59 6.80 -27.82
CA LEU A 497 -15.21 6.38 -26.48
C LEU A 497 -16.35 5.67 -25.74
N CYS A 498 -17.57 6.23 -25.82
CA CYS A 498 -18.75 5.62 -25.20
C CYS A 498 -19.08 4.23 -25.80
N GLU A 499 -18.89 4.06 -27.11
CA GLU A 499 -19.06 2.77 -27.77
C GLU A 499 -17.99 1.76 -27.34
N ASP A 500 -16.73 2.18 -27.27
CA ASP A 500 -15.64 1.33 -26.81
C ASP A 500 -15.88 0.85 -25.36
N VAL A 501 -16.25 1.77 -24.44
CA VAL A 501 -16.58 1.42 -23.05
C VAL A 501 -17.76 0.44 -22.98
N HIS A 502 -18.80 0.68 -23.78
CA HIS A 502 -19.95 -0.21 -23.84
C HIS A 502 -19.53 -1.63 -24.25
N ARG A 503 -18.70 -1.76 -25.28
CA ARG A 503 -18.18 -3.04 -25.76
C ARG A 503 -17.29 -3.73 -24.73
N ILE A 504 -16.41 -2.98 -24.05
CA ILE A 504 -15.60 -3.54 -22.96
C ILE A 504 -16.48 -4.10 -21.84
N PHE A 505 -17.58 -3.42 -21.46
CA PHE A 505 -18.54 -3.99 -20.51
C PHE A 505 -19.20 -5.27 -21.04
N GLN A 506 -19.53 -5.34 -22.34
CA GLN A 506 -20.07 -6.57 -22.94
C GLN A 506 -19.06 -7.72 -22.88
N GLU A 507 -17.79 -7.45 -23.13
CA GLU A 507 -16.72 -8.44 -23.03
C GLU A 507 -16.53 -8.94 -21.59
N LEU A 508 -16.56 -8.02 -20.60
CA LEU A 508 -16.45 -8.35 -19.18
C LEU A 508 -17.62 -9.18 -18.66
N THR A 509 -18.81 -9.02 -19.22
CA THR A 509 -20.04 -9.68 -18.76
C THR A 509 -20.48 -10.88 -19.60
N GLY A 510 -20.15 -10.89 -20.88
CA GLY A 510 -20.65 -11.90 -21.85
C GLY A 510 -19.59 -12.79 -22.46
N MET A 511 -18.30 -12.57 -22.13
CA MET A 511 -17.15 -13.34 -22.66
C MET A 511 -17.08 -13.44 -24.21
N GLY A 512 -17.74 -12.52 -24.90
CA GLY A 512 -17.67 -12.44 -26.38
C GLY A 512 -16.38 -11.77 -26.83
N LYS A 513 -15.85 -12.16 -28.00
CA LYS A 513 -14.70 -11.45 -28.60
C LYS A 513 -15.10 -10.02 -28.95
N MET A 514 -14.37 -9.06 -28.41
CA MET A 514 -14.53 -7.65 -28.73
C MET A 514 -13.96 -7.33 -30.12
N ALA A 515 -14.69 -6.53 -30.90
CA ALA A 515 -14.09 -5.87 -32.05
C ALA A 515 -13.03 -4.86 -31.58
N LYS A 516 -11.98 -4.64 -32.38
CA LYS A 516 -10.91 -3.67 -32.05
C LYS A 516 -11.52 -2.33 -31.61
N PRO A 517 -11.14 -1.79 -30.43
CA PRO A 517 -11.61 -0.50 -29.99
C PRO A 517 -11.22 0.60 -30.99
N LYS A 518 -12.03 1.65 -31.09
CA LYS A 518 -11.77 2.78 -31.98
C LYS A 518 -10.74 3.75 -31.40
N LYS A 519 -10.87 4.09 -30.12
CA LYS A 519 -10.05 5.09 -29.42
C LYS A 519 -9.33 4.52 -28.20
N LEU A 520 -9.96 3.60 -27.47
CA LEU A 520 -9.36 3.03 -26.27
C LEU A 520 -8.32 1.97 -26.61
N LEU A 521 -7.28 1.94 -25.79
CA LEU A 521 -6.30 0.85 -25.74
C LEU A 521 -6.54 0.05 -24.47
N HIS A 522 -6.67 -1.27 -24.59
CA HIS A 522 -6.91 -2.11 -23.43
C HIS A 522 -5.91 -3.27 -23.33
N ALA A 523 -5.45 -3.51 -22.11
CA ALA A 523 -4.57 -4.61 -21.80
C ALA A 523 -5.42 -5.88 -21.50
N PRO A 524 -4.91 -7.09 -21.89
CA PRO A 524 -3.61 -7.33 -22.51
C PRO A 524 -3.60 -7.29 -24.04
N PHE A 525 -4.69 -6.84 -24.68
CA PHE A 525 -4.92 -7.08 -26.10
C PHE A 525 -4.28 -6.04 -27.04
N THR A 526 -4.56 -4.73 -26.84
CA THR A 526 -4.13 -3.70 -27.80
C THR A 526 -3.11 -2.72 -27.23
N LEU A 527 -3.06 -2.53 -25.91
CA LEU A 527 -2.24 -1.50 -25.27
C LEU A 527 -0.74 -1.69 -25.53
N HIS A 528 -0.22 -2.89 -25.28
CA HIS A 528 1.22 -3.17 -25.42
C HIS A 528 1.73 -2.93 -26.83
N ALA A 529 1.07 -3.51 -27.83
CA ALA A 529 1.47 -3.36 -29.23
C ALA A 529 1.41 -1.88 -29.69
N GLN A 530 0.39 -1.14 -29.26
CA GLN A 530 0.25 0.25 -29.67
C GLN A 530 1.27 1.17 -28.98
N LEU A 531 1.66 0.88 -27.73
CA LEU A 531 2.76 1.60 -27.08
C LEU A 531 4.08 1.37 -27.80
N ILE A 532 4.39 0.15 -28.23
CA ILE A 532 5.57 -0.14 -29.07
C ILE A 532 5.52 0.68 -30.37
N ASN A 533 4.36 0.73 -31.05
CA ASN A 533 4.21 1.51 -32.28
C ASN A 533 4.46 3.01 -32.04
N TYR A 534 3.93 3.60 -30.97
CA TYR A 534 4.18 5.00 -30.64
C TYR A 534 5.66 5.29 -30.37
N ILE A 535 6.37 4.37 -29.74
CA ILE A 535 7.83 4.51 -29.53
C ILE A 535 8.57 4.39 -30.88
N ASP A 536 8.14 3.48 -31.77
CA ASP A 536 8.72 3.36 -33.12
C ASP A 536 8.49 4.60 -33.98
N GLU A 537 7.35 5.27 -33.85
CA GLU A 537 7.07 6.55 -34.49
C GLU A 537 8.08 7.63 -34.04
N GLU A 538 8.36 7.73 -32.74
CA GLU A 538 9.34 8.66 -32.21
C GLU A 538 10.78 8.30 -32.61
N ILE A 539 11.11 7.01 -32.72
CA ILE A 539 12.39 6.55 -33.28
C ILE A 539 12.55 7.00 -34.74
N ALA A 540 11.49 6.86 -35.55
CA ALA A 540 11.49 7.30 -36.92
C ALA A 540 11.65 8.83 -37.03
N ASN A 541 10.91 9.59 -36.22
CA ASN A 541 11.05 11.05 -36.13
C ASN A 541 12.48 11.49 -35.81
N ALA A 542 13.13 10.85 -34.84
CA ALA A 542 14.52 11.15 -34.47
C ALA A 542 15.50 10.85 -35.62
N LYS A 543 15.33 9.71 -36.29
CA LYS A 543 16.16 9.31 -37.43
C LYS A 543 16.03 10.26 -38.63
N GLU A 544 14.86 10.87 -38.79
CA GLU A 544 14.60 11.90 -39.82
C GLU A 544 15.05 13.31 -39.39
N GLY A 545 15.65 13.46 -38.20
CA GLY A 545 16.09 14.76 -37.67
C GLY A 545 14.94 15.65 -37.18
N LYS A 546 13.75 15.11 -37.00
CA LYS A 546 12.59 15.80 -36.40
C LYS A 546 12.72 15.83 -34.89
N SER A 547 11.95 16.72 -34.26
CA SER A 547 11.79 16.67 -32.78
C SER A 547 11.14 15.34 -32.35
N ALA A 548 11.78 14.64 -31.43
CA ALA A 548 11.31 13.35 -30.91
C ALA A 548 11.41 13.31 -29.39
N GLN A 549 10.29 13.11 -28.72
CA GLN A 549 10.23 13.13 -27.26
C GLN A 549 9.19 12.15 -26.74
N ILE A 550 9.53 11.47 -25.64
CA ILE A 550 8.63 10.58 -24.90
C ILE A 550 8.57 11.03 -23.45
N ILE A 551 7.39 11.30 -22.92
CA ILE A 551 7.15 11.60 -21.49
C ILE A 551 6.19 10.55 -20.95
N VAL A 552 6.63 9.80 -19.94
CA VAL A 552 5.83 8.72 -19.32
C VAL A 552 5.70 8.94 -17.83
N LYS A 553 4.45 9.01 -17.33
CA LYS A 553 4.13 8.98 -15.90
C LYS A 553 3.38 7.69 -15.59
N VAL A 554 3.99 6.81 -14.80
CA VAL A 554 3.42 5.48 -14.47
C VAL A 554 3.67 5.11 -13.01
N ASN A 555 2.88 4.16 -12.52
CA ASN A 555 3.09 3.58 -11.20
C ASN A 555 4.38 2.76 -11.15
N ALA A 556 4.60 1.91 -12.18
CA ALA A 556 5.77 1.02 -12.28
C ALA A 556 6.13 0.79 -13.76
N LEU A 557 7.42 0.53 -14.02
CA LEU A 557 7.95 0.12 -15.31
C LEU A 557 8.77 -1.15 -15.13
N THR A 558 8.20 -2.30 -15.53
CA THR A 558 8.78 -3.63 -15.29
C THR A 558 8.78 -4.53 -16.54
N GLU A 559 8.04 -4.15 -17.59
CA GLU A 559 7.88 -4.97 -18.78
C GLU A 559 9.12 -4.88 -19.67
N VAL A 560 9.74 -6.03 -19.95
CA VAL A 560 11.06 -6.14 -20.58
C VAL A 560 11.10 -5.61 -22.02
N GLN A 561 10.05 -5.87 -22.81
CA GLN A 561 10.03 -5.45 -24.22
C GLN A 561 9.90 -3.92 -24.33
N LEU A 562 9.05 -3.29 -23.51
CA LEU A 562 8.94 -1.84 -23.45
C LEU A 562 10.23 -1.19 -22.96
N ILE A 563 10.90 -1.78 -21.95
CA ILE A 563 12.19 -1.30 -21.47
C ILE A 563 13.23 -1.33 -22.59
N ASN A 564 13.34 -2.45 -23.33
CA ASN A 564 14.25 -2.57 -24.46
C ASN A 564 13.92 -1.58 -25.58
N LYS A 565 12.64 -1.37 -25.85
CA LYS A 565 12.20 -0.41 -26.86
C LYS A 565 12.54 1.04 -26.47
N LEU A 566 12.46 1.39 -25.20
CA LEU A 566 12.92 2.69 -24.68
C LEU A 566 14.45 2.85 -24.81
N TYR A 567 15.23 1.78 -24.65
CA TYR A 567 16.67 1.82 -24.91
C TYR A 567 16.96 2.08 -26.40
N GLU A 568 16.27 1.38 -27.31
CA GLU A 568 16.37 1.63 -28.75
C GLU A 568 16.04 3.09 -29.10
N ALA A 569 14.99 3.65 -28.50
CA ALA A 569 14.60 5.03 -28.70
C ALA A 569 15.68 6.02 -28.20
N SER A 570 16.26 5.76 -27.01
CA SER A 570 17.37 6.56 -26.48
C SER A 570 18.58 6.53 -27.41
N GLN A 571 18.96 5.36 -27.92
CA GLN A 571 20.07 5.20 -28.90
C GLN A 571 19.78 5.88 -30.22
N ALA A 572 18.52 5.96 -30.65
CA ALA A 572 18.11 6.70 -31.85
C ALA A 572 18.09 8.22 -31.64
N GLY A 573 18.29 8.72 -30.42
CA GLY A 573 18.34 10.15 -30.11
C GLY A 573 17.05 10.74 -29.54
N VAL A 574 16.01 9.93 -29.27
CA VAL A 574 14.77 10.39 -28.66
C VAL A 574 15.03 10.83 -27.22
N GLN A 575 14.55 12.01 -26.85
CA GLN A 575 14.58 12.48 -25.47
C GLN A 575 13.46 11.80 -24.66
N ILE A 576 13.81 11.18 -23.53
CA ILE A 576 12.85 10.38 -22.76
C ILE A 576 12.83 10.85 -21.29
N ASP A 577 11.65 11.19 -20.78
CA ASP A 577 11.43 11.57 -19.40
C ASP A 577 10.48 10.58 -18.72
N LEU A 578 11.00 9.83 -17.74
CA LEU A 578 10.25 8.83 -16.99
C LEU A 578 9.93 9.33 -15.59
N ILE A 579 8.65 9.47 -15.26
CA ILE A 579 8.14 9.83 -13.93
C ILE A 579 7.51 8.58 -13.32
N ILE A 580 8.23 7.91 -12.41
CA ILE A 580 7.85 6.60 -11.89
C ILE A 580 7.68 6.66 -10.38
N ARG A 581 6.49 6.27 -9.89
CA ARG A 581 6.18 6.33 -8.47
C ARG A 581 6.92 5.26 -7.65
N SER A 582 6.97 4.01 -8.11
CA SER A 582 7.49 2.89 -7.32
C SER A 582 8.59 2.10 -8.06
N ILE A 583 8.26 0.96 -8.64
CA ILE A 583 9.22 0.04 -9.26
C ILE A 583 9.66 0.54 -10.64
N CYS A 584 10.97 0.58 -10.86
CA CYS A 584 11.55 0.79 -12.17
C CYS A 584 12.67 -0.22 -12.43
N CYS A 585 12.46 -1.12 -13.39
CA CYS A 585 13.47 -2.09 -13.78
C CYS A 585 14.42 -1.55 -14.88
N LEU A 586 14.15 -0.38 -15.47
CA LEU A 586 15.03 0.28 -16.43
C LEU A 586 16.16 1.00 -15.70
N ARG A 587 17.40 0.86 -16.17
CA ARG A 587 18.58 1.56 -15.67
C ARG A 587 18.88 2.79 -16.55
N PRO A 588 18.66 4.03 -16.07
CA PRO A 588 18.92 5.24 -16.82
C PRO A 588 20.40 5.62 -16.78
N GLY A 589 20.85 6.49 -17.70
CA GLY A 589 22.15 7.12 -17.69
C GLY A 589 23.33 6.23 -18.05
N LEU A 590 23.10 5.04 -18.64
CA LEU A 590 24.17 4.20 -19.15
C LEU A 590 24.73 4.77 -20.46
N PRO A 591 26.07 5.00 -20.56
CA PRO A 591 26.70 5.47 -21.77
C PRO A 591 26.36 4.63 -23.02
N ASN A 592 26.05 5.28 -24.14
CA ASN A 592 25.65 4.64 -25.39
C ASN A 592 24.37 3.77 -25.36
N LEU A 593 23.63 3.75 -24.26
CA LEU A 593 22.40 2.96 -24.12
C LEU A 593 21.21 3.81 -23.66
N SER A 594 21.34 4.48 -22.51
CA SER A 594 20.23 5.21 -21.90
C SER A 594 20.57 6.65 -21.50
N GLU A 595 21.51 7.28 -22.18
CA GLU A 595 21.96 8.66 -21.91
C GLU A 595 20.84 9.69 -22.08
N LYS A 596 19.88 9.42 -22.99
CA LYS A 596 18.74 10.28 -23.26
C LYS A 596 17.54 10.00 -22.35
N ILE A 597 17.69 9.10 -21.38
CA ILE A 597 16.61 8.75 -20.45
C ILE A 597 16.82 9.45 -19.12
N GLY A 598 16.00 10.48 -18.86
CA GLY A 598 15.81 11.06 -17.54
C GLY A 598 14.81 10.24 -16.73
N ARG A 599 15.07 10.05 -15.42
CA ARG A 599 14.16 9.37 -14.50
C ARG A 599 13.96 10.18 -13.24
N ALA A 600 12.71 10.49 -12.92
CA ALA A 600 12.28 11.03 -11.64
C ALA A 600 11.42 10.01 -10.90
N HIS A 601 11.59 9.94 -9.59
CA HIS A 601 10.68 9.24 -8.69
C HIS A 601 9.82 10.27 -7.95
N VAL A 602 8.50 10.04 -7.90
CA VAL A 602 7.51 10.96 -7.31
C VAL A 602 6.89 10.33 -6.08
#